data_2fcf14cb98ec3a97f9abf270314f8e2a
#
_entry.id   2fcf14cb98ec3a97f9abf270314f8e2a
#
_cell.length_a   1.000
_cell.length_b   1.000
_cell.length_c   1.000
_cell.angle_alpha   90.00
_cell.angle_beta   90.00
_cell.angle_gamma   90.00
#
_symmetry.space_group_name_H-M   'P 1'
#
loop_
_entity.id
_entity.type
_entity.pdbx_description
1 polymer ?
#
loop_
_entity_poly.entity_id
_entity_poly.type
_entity_poly.pdbx_seq_one_letter_code
_entity_poly.pdbx_strand_id
1 'polypeptide(L)'
;MKIIIASPEAVPYVKTGGLADVAGALCKEYRRMKRDAFLILPLYRKIMDSQSPPKDTGIIIDVPVGQRIIRGNIFRDDSPAYFIRCDEFFDRPELYGIPEGDYVDNASRFIFFSRGVLEACKALNFRPDVIHCNDWQTALIPLYLKTLYRKDAFFRKTASLLTLHNIGYQGLFPAEEMPLTNLGWEFFRPDLMEFYGKVNFLKAGLISADILNTVSSTYSKEILDKEFGYGLEGVLKNREGDLYGIVNGIDYEEWDPSTDGFLPANYSLRDISGKATCKRDLMKMLFKRPDIVKAERVPLVGMVGRLSAQKGLDLVEESIPSMLSFGMKLVILGKGDEKFQRILEEMSEKHGSLVSVTIGFDDSLAHMIYAGADFFLMPSRYEPCGLGQLIAQRYGTIPVARKTGGLADTIMDYEPLKKRGTGFVFSDYSAPAMQDALKRAFCVFTDGEKMNRMIKDGMKMDFSWRKSAEKYIALYNAAMKKKTG
;
A
#
# COMPACT_ATOMS: atom_id res chain seq x y z
N MET A 1 13.31 16.90 -15.24
CA MET A 1 12.98 16.78 -13.81
C MET A 1 13.76 15.62 -13.25
N LYS A 2 14.55 15.87 -12.22
CA LYS A 2 15.35 14.89 -11.47
C LYS A 2 14.61 14.55 -10.17
N ILE A 3 14.29 13.28 -9.98
CA ILE A 3 13.42 12.81 -8.89
C ILE A 3 14.18 11.78 -8.06
N ILE A 4 14.18 11.94 -6.75
CA ILE A 4 14.54 10.89 -5.80
C ILE A 4 13.26 10.40 -5.13
N ILE A 5 13.03 9.09 -5.15
CA ILE A 5 12.02 8.42 -4.32
C ILE A 5 12.76 7.81 -3.14
N ALA A 6 12.61 8.40 -1.96
CA ALA A 6 13.11 7.85 -0.71
C ALA A 6 12.04 6.96 -0.08
N SER A 7 12.33 5.70 0.12
CA SER A 7 11.37 4.73 0.63
C SER A 7 12.02 3.71 1.56
N PRO A 8 11.35 3.26 2.63
CA PRO A 8 11.86 2.18 3.47
C PRO A 8 11.71 0.80 2.81
N GLU A 9 10.84 0.66 1.84
CA GLU A 9 10.61 -0.58 1.11
C GLU A 9 10.19 -0.31 -0.34
N ALA A 10 10.46 -1.24 -1.24
CA ALA A 10 9.99 -1.20 -2.62
C ALA A 10 10.06 -2.59 -3.27
N VAL A 11 9.10 -2.90 -4.15
CA VAL A 11 9.20 -4.05 -5.04
C VAL A 11 10.25 -3.79 -6.13
N PRO A 12 11.01 -4.81 -6.59
CA PRO A 12 10.93 -6.22 -6.20
C PRO A 12 11.80 -6.60 -4.99
N TYR A 13 12.35 -5.67 -4.24
CA TYR A 13 13.38 -5.91 -3.24
C TYR A 13 12.84 -6.40 -1.90
N VAL A 14 12.02 -5.59 -1.23
CA VAL A 14 11.39 -5.91 0.06
C VAL A 14 10.01 -5.29 0.14
N LYS A 15 9.08 -6.03 0.76
CA LYS A 15 7.67 -5.64 0.87
C LYS A 15 7.07 -6.11 2.18
N THR A 16 6.40 -5.20 2.88
CA THR A 16 5.51 -5.50 4.01
C THR A 16 4.08 -5.00 3.75
N GLY A 17 3.92 -4.04 2.85
CA GLY A 17 2.64 -3.43 2.53
C GLY A 17 2.60 -2.77 1.16
N GLY A 18 1.50 -2.06 0.86
CA GLY A 18 1.28 -1.42 -0.43
C GLY A 18 2.23 -0.25 -0.75
N LEU A 19 2.95 0.27 0.25
CA LEU A 19 3.99 1.29 0.05
C LEU A 19 5.07 0.78 -0.90
N ALA A 20 5.49 -0.49 -0.75
CA ALA A 20 6.51 -1.09 -1.60
C ALA A 20 6.09 -1.11 -3.08
N ASP A 21 4.83 -1.43 -3.36
CA ASP A 21 4.27 -1.42 -4.72
C ASP A 21 4.34 -0.01 -5.32
N VAL A 22 3.99 1.01 -4.53
CA VAL A 22 4.01 2.42 -4.97
C VAL A 22 5.42 2.87 -5.33
N ALA A 23 6.38 2.68 -4.42
CA ALA A 23 7.74 3.19 -4.61
C ALA A 23 8.44 2.55 -5.82
N GLY A 24 8.33 1.21 -5.96
CA GLY A 24 8.92 0.48 -7.08
C GLY A 24 8.28 0.84 -8.42
N ALA A 25 6.95 0.82 -8.47
CA ALA A 25 6.22 1.08 -9.70
C ALA A 25 6.34 2.53 -10.19
N LEU A 26 6.31 3.53 -9.29
CA LEU A 26 6.49 4.92 -9.67
C LEU A 26 7.88 5.16 -10.27
N CYS A 27 8.94 4.61 -9.67
CA CYS A 27 10.30 4.75 -10.21
C CYS A 27 10.39 4.17 -11.62
N LYS A 28 9.89 2.95 -11.82
CA LYS A 28 9.81 2.27 -13.12
C LYS A 28 9.04 3.12 -14.15
N GLU A 29 7.88 3.64 -13.77
CA GLU A 29 7.04 4.43 -14.66
C GLU A 29 7.66 5.78 -15.03
N TYR A 30 8.30 6.49 -14.09
CA TYR A 30 9.02 7.74 -14.41
C TYR A 30 10.15 7.52 -15.41
N ARG A 31 10.88 6.40 -15.29
CA ARG A 31 11.91 6.05 -16.28
C ARG A 31 11.29 5.78 -17.67
N ARG A 32 10.14 5.10 -17.76
CA ARG A 32 9.37 4.94 -19.00
C ARG A 32 8.94 6.29 -19.58
N MET A 33 8.59 7.24 -18.72
CA MET A 33 8.26 8.62 -19.08
C MET A 33 9.50 9.48 -19.40
N LYS A 34 10.69 8.86 -19.50
CA LYS A 34 11.97 9.54 -19.75
C LYS A 34 12.30 10.62 -18.70
N ARG A 35 11.92 10.39 -17.45
CA ARG A 35 12.33 11.22 -16.32
C ARG A 35 13.58 10.62 -15.69
N ASP A 36 14.44 11.50 -15.18
CA ASP A 36 15.64 11.10 -14.45
C ASP A 36 15.27 10.82 -13.00
N ALA A 37 14.86 9.59 -12.73
CA ALA A 37 14.34 9.15 -11.44
C ALA A 37 15.15 8.00 -10.87
N PHE A 38 15.44 8.06 -9.56
CA PHE A 38 16.09 7.01 -8.80
C PHE A 38 15.34 6.73 -7.50
N LEU A 39 15.35 5.46 -7.12
CA LEU A 39 14.88 4.96 -5.85
C LEU A 39 16.06 4.88 -4.87
N ILE A 40 15.88 5.27 -3.62
CA ILE A 40 16.85 5.07 -2.55
C ILE A 40 16.20 4.29 -1.43
N LEU A 41 16.80 3.16 -1.04
CA LEU A 41 16.35 2.22 -0.02
C LEU A 41 17.45 1.96 1.03
N PRO A 42 17.10 1.55 2.26
CA PRO A 42 18.04 0.86 3.13
C PRO A 42 18.45 -0.48 2.52
N LEU A 43 19.71 -0.89 2.65
CA LEU A 43 20.16 -2.20 2.24
C LEU A 43 19.90 -3.23 3.34
N TYR A 44 18.72 -3.81 3.35
CA TYR A 44 18.35 -4.84 4.31
C TYR A 44 19.01 -6.19 3.99
N ARG A 45 19.17 -7.06 5.02
CA ARG A 45 19.66 -8.44 4.87
C ARG A 45 18.94 -9.18 3.75
N LYS A 46 17.60 -9.14 3.71
CA LYS A 46 16.79 -9.82 2.68
C LYS A 46 17.16 -9.42 1.25
N ILE A 47 17.64 -8.19 1.03
CA ILE A 47 18.11 -7.74 -0.29
C ILE A 47 19.49 -8.33 -0.60
N MET A 48 20.39 -8.36 0.39
CA MET A 48 21.73 -8.96 0.23
C MET A 48 21.67 -10.47 0.00
N ASP A 49 20.71 -11.15 0.63
CA ASP A 49 20.51 -12.60 0.51
C ASP A 49 19.73 -13.00 -0.77
N SER A 50 19.35 -12.02 -1.61
CA SER A 50 18.64 -12.29 -2.87
C SER A 50 19.56 -12.96 -3.91
N GLN A 51 18.95 -13.55 -4.94
CA GLN A 51 19.70 -14.19 -6.04
C GLN A 51 20.59 -13.21 -6.85
N SER A 52 20.29 -11.92 -6.80
CA SER A 52 21.01 -10.87 -7.51
C SER A 52 21.23 -9.66 -6.59
N PRO A 53 22.11 -9.78 -5.59
CA PRO A 53 22.34 -8.69 -4.64
C PRO A 53 22.98 -7.48 -5.33
N PRO A 54 22.67 -6.25 -4.87
CA PRO A 54 23.32 -5.03 -5.34
C PRO A 54 24.82 -5.07 -5.08
N LYS A 55 25.58 -4.36 -5.94
CA LYS A 55 27.03 -4.28 -5.87
C LYS A 55 27.49 -2.99 -5.19
N ASP A 56 28.59 -3.09 -4.45
CA ASP A 56 29.23 -1.92 -3.85
C ASP A 56 29.75 -0.98 -4.95
N THR A 57 29.38 0.30 -4.83
CA THR A 57 29.89 1.35 -5.75
C THR A 57 31.23 1.92 -5.32
N GLY A 58 31.74 1.57 -4.15
CA GLY A 58 32.89 2.18 -3.50
C GLY A 58 32.63 3.58 -2.93
N ILE A 59 31.39 4.09 -3.03
CA ILE A 59 31.04 5.42 -2.50
C ILE A 59 30.65 5.28 -1.03
N ILE A 60 31.30 6.07 -0.18
CA ILE A 60 31.07 6.10 1.26
C ILE A 60 30.40 7.42 1.63
N ILE A 61 29.45 7.37 2.55
CA ILE A 61 28.81 8.53 3.17
C ILE A 61 29.01 8.49 4.70
N ASP A 62 29.29 9.64 5.29
CA ASP A 62 29.39 9.81 6.74
C ASP A 62 28.14 10.56 7.22
N VAL A 63 27.33 9.90 8.07
CA VAL A 63 26.02 10.39 8.50
C VAL A 63 26.04 10.64 10.00
N PRO A 64 25.91 11.89 10.45
CA PRO A 64 25.79 12.21 11.88
C PRO A 64 24.44 11.73 12.46
N VAL A 65 24.49 10.98 13.56
CA VAL A 65 23.33 10.55 14.36
C VAL A 65 23.68 10.81 15.83
N GLY A 66 23.10 11.83 16.41
CA GLY A 66 23.50 12.33 17.72
C GLY A 66 24.97 12.75 17.74
N GLN A 67 25.73 12.21 18.68
CA GLN A 67 27.17 12.48 18.81
C GLN A 67 28.08 11.55 17.95
N ARG A 68 27.46 10.57 17.24
CA ARG A 68 28.18 9.61 16.41
C ARG A 68 28.17 10.04 14.95
N ILE A 69 29.26 9.76 14.25
CA ILE A 69 29.30 9.74 12.79
C ILE A 69 29.24 8.28 12.37
N ILE A 70 28.16 7.91 11.69
CA ILE A 70 27.91 6.53 11.26
C ILE A 70 28.19 6.44 9.77
N ARG A 71 29.03 5.49 9.40
CA ARG A 71 29.40 5.27 8.00
C ARG A 71 28.37 4.42 7.28
N GLY A 72 27.99 4.85 6.07
CA GLY A 72 27.20 4.07 5.13
C GLY A 72 27.93 3.88 3.80
N ASN A 73 27.70 2.75 3.15
CA ASN A 73 28.19 2.48 1.81
C ASN A 73 27.02 2.50 0.82
N ILE A 74 27.24 3.07 -0.37
CA ILE A 74 26.22 3.10 -1.41
C ILE A 74 26.40 1.88 -2.31
N PHE A 75 25.34 1.11 -2.43
CA PHE A 75 25.22 -0.04 -3.31
C PHE A 75 24.28 0.28 -4.48
N ARG A 76 24.40 -0.44 -5.57
CA ARG A 76 23.56 -0.31 -6.75
C ARG A 76 23.38 -1.65 -7.46
N ASP A 77 22.23 -1.86 -8.07
CA ASP A 77 21.99 -2.91 -9.06
C ASP A 77 21.87 -2.32 -10.47
N ASP A 78 21.46 -3.15 -11.43
CA ASP A 78 21.29 -2.71 -12.83
C ASP A 78 19.98 -1.89 -13.03
N SER A 79 19.13 -1.80 -12.01
CA SER A 79 17.93 -0.99 -12.02
C SER A 79 18.21 0.47 -11.61
N PRO A 80 17.24 1.39 -11.68
CA PRO A 80 17.40 2.75 -11.18
C PRO A 80 17.27 2.84 -9.66
N ALA A 81 17.88 1.94 -8.90
CA ALA A 81 17.85 1.90 -7.45
C ALA A 81 19.26 2.00 -6.85
N TYR A 82 19.36 2.76 -5.77
CA TYR A 82 20.52 2.84 -4.89
C TYR A 82 20.12 2.35 -3.50
N PHE A 83 21.08 1.76 -2.81
CA PHE A 83 20.87 1.20 -1.47
C PHE A 83 21.92 1.76 -0.52
N ILE A 84 21.49 2.12 0.69
CA ILE A 84 22.40 2.60 1.73
C ILE A 84 22.62 1.44 2.70
N ARG A 85 23.84 0.88 2.68
CA ARG A 85 24.28 -0.17 3.59
C ARG A 85 24.77 0.44 4.91
N CYS A 86 24.27 -0.10 5.99
CA CYS A 86 24.78 0.07 7.35
C CYS A 86 24.39 -1.17 8.14
N ASP A 87 25.35 -2.08 8.32
CA ASP A 87 25.06 -3.40 8.91
C ASP A 87 24.56 -3.28 10.34
N GLU A 88 25.05 -2.31 11.12
CA GLU A 88 24.54 -2.00 12.47
C GLU A 88 23.01 -1.82 12.47
N PHE A 89 22.47 -1.20 11.43
CA PHE A 89 21.07 -0.83 11.36
C PHE A 89 20.18 -1.74 10.50
N PHE A 90 20.72 -2.29 9.40
CA PHE A 90 19.89 -2.93 8.39
C PHE A 90 20.23 -4.40 8.13
N ASP A 91 21.31 -4.94 8.69
CA ASP A 91 21.60 -6.36 8.64
C ASP A 91 20.81 -7.11 9.72
N ARG A 92 19.48 -7.21 9.50
CA ARG A 92 18.52 -7.80 10.45
C ARG A 92 17.52 -8.68 9.71
N PRO A 93 16.91 -9.67 10.40
CA PRO A 93 15.98 -10.62 9.79
C PRO A 93 14.72 -9.95 9.23
N GLU A 94 14.21 -8.92 9.92
CA GLU A 94 13.00 -8.22 9.53
C GLU A 94 13.25 -6.72 9.32
N LEU A 95 12.32 -6.02 8.63
CA LEU A 95 12.50 -4.63 8.27
C LEU A 95 12.39 -3.67 9.46
N TYR A 96 11.38 -3.86 10.31
CA TYR A 96 11.01 -2.88 11.35
C TYR A 96 11.01 -3.43 12.77
N GLY A 97 10.90 -4.74 12.94
CA GLY A 97 10.80 -5.39 14.24
C GLY A 97 10.71 -6.90 14.10
N ILE A 98 10.62 -7.57 15.22
CA ILE A 98 10.43 -9.02 15.36
C ILE A 98 9.01 -9.27 15.91
N PRO A 99 8.54 -10.52 16.04
CA PRO A 99 7.20 -10.80 16.55
C PRO A 99 6.90 -10.19 17.93
N GLU A 100 7.93 -10.00 18.75
CA GLU A 100 7.82 -9.42 20.10
C GLU A 100 7.66 -7.90 20.10
N GLY A 101 7.92 -7.22 18.97
CA GLY A 101 7.76 -5.78 18.83
C GLY A 101 8.75 -5.12 17.87
N ASP A 102 8.62 -3.81 17.76
CA ASP A 102 9.50 -2.98 16.94
C ASP A 102 10.93 -2.97 17.47
N TYR A 103 11.92 -2.82 16.60
CA TYR A 103 13.30 -2.62 17.03
C TYR A 103 13.42 -1.33 17.84
N VAL A 104 14.04 -1.44 19.03
CA VAL A 104 14.18 -0.32 19.99
C VAL A 104 14.96 0.87 19.43
N ASP A 105 15.85 0.64 18.47
CA ASP A 105 16.67 1.65 17.81
C ASP A 105 16.11 2.17 16.48
N ASN A 106 14.82 1.96 16.20
CA ASN A 106 14.18 2.44 14.97
C ASN A 106 14.32 3.95 14.78
N ALA A 107 14.37 4.74 15.84
CA ALA A 107 14.68 6.17 15.76
C ALA A 107 16.04 6.41 15.09
N SER A 108 17.11 5.83 15.61
CA SER A 108 18.47 5.95 15.05
C SER A 108 18.55 5.45 13.61
N ARG A 109 17.92 4.31 13.32
CA ARG A 109 17.89 3.69 12.00
C ARG A 109 17.33 4.63 10.94
N PHE A 110 16.19 5.23 11.20
CA PHE A 110 15.50 6.06 10.21
C PHE A 110 15.92 7.54 10.24
N ILE A 111 16.53 8.01 11.32
CA ILE A 111 17.36 9.23 11.33
C ILE A 111 18.55 9.06 10.37
N PHE A 112 19.32 7.97 10.55
CA PHE A 112 20.43 7.63 9.67
C PHE A 112 19.97 7.55 8.21
N PHE A 113 18.88 6.82 7.91
CA PHE A 113 18.39 6.68 6.55
C PHE A 113 17.95 8.02 5.95
N SER A 114 17.17 8.82 6.68
CA SER A 114 16.70 10.12 6.20
C SER A 114 17.86 11.08 5.86
N ARG A 115 18.88 11.14 6.69
CA ARG A 115 20.08 11.94 6.40
C ARG A 115 20.95 11.29 5.34
N GLY A 116 21.08 9.97 5.39
CA GLY A 116 21.82 9.18 4.41
C GLY A 116 21.33 9.38 2.98
N VAL A 117 20.02 9.56 2.77
CA VAL A 117 19.45 9.91 1.45
C VAL A 117 20.02 11.26 0.96
N LEU A 118 20.12 12.27 1.83
CA LEU A 118 20.67 13.58 1.46
C LEU A 118 22.18 13.49 1.17
N GLU A 119 22.94 12.82 2.00
CA GLU A 119 24.39 12.61 1.78
C GLU A 119 24.65 11.77 0.53
N ALA A 120 23.81 10.75 0.26
CA ALA A 120 23.88 9.97 -0.97
C ALA A 120 23.66 10.82 -2.22
N CYS A 121 22.68 11.74 -2.22
CA CYS A 121 22.48 12.66 -3.33
C CYS A 121 23.74 13.50 -3.61
N LYS A 122 24.42 13.98 -2.56
CA LYS A 122 25.66 14.75 -2.70
C LYS A 122 26.80 13.87 -3.21
N ALA A 123 27.02 12.71 -2.65
CA ALA A 123 28.09 11.78 -3.00
C ALA A 123 27.96 11.27 -4.44
N LEU A 124 26.72 11.05 -4.92
CA LEU A 124 26.39 10.68 -6.30
C LEU A 124 26.38 11.89 -7.26
N ASN A 125 26.58 13.11 -6.76
CA ASN A 125 26.43 14.36 -7.51
C ASN A 125 25.08 14.46 -8.27
N PHE A 126 24.04 13.83 -7.70
CA PHE A 126 22.68 13.87 -8.24
C PHE A 126 21.86 14.93 -7.47
N ARG A 127 21.78 16.12 -8.05
CA ARG A 127 21.02 17.25 -7.48
C ARG A 127 19.55 17.10 -7.84
N PRO A 128 18.67 16.65 -6.92
CA PRO A 128 17.27 16.42 -7.23
C PRO A 128 16.49 17.74 -7.31
N ASP A 129 15.53 17.79 -8.25
CA ASP A 129 14.49 18.84 -8.26
C ASP A 129 13.46 18.56 -7.16
N VAL A 130 13.13 17.26 -6.93
CA VAL A 130 12.18 16.80 -5.92
C VAL A 130 12.70 15.57 -5.21
N ILE A 131 12.53 15.53 -3.88
CA ILE A 131 12.63 14.30 -3.08
C ILE A 131 11.21 13.91 -2.67
N HIS A 132 10.75 12.76 -3.15
CA HIS A 132 9.49 12.14 -2.77
C HIS A 132 9.73 11.21 -1.59
N CYS A 133 9.27 11.61 -0.43
CA CYS A 133 9.38 10.90 0.84
C CYS A 133 8.14 10.03 1.06
N ASN A 134 8.32 8.82 1.61
CA ASN A 134 7.24 7.86 1.83
C ASN A 134 7.18 7.46 3.31
N ASP A 135 6.06 7.73 3.97
CA ASP A 135 5.74 7.47 5.37
C ASP A 135 6.76 8.04 6.39
N TRP A 136 6.60 7.68 7.66
CA TRP A 136 7.36 8.21 8.78
C TRP A 136 8.87 7.96 8.69
N GLN A 137 9.28 6.87 8.03
CA GLN A 137 10.69 6.48 7.92
C GLN A 137 11.52 7.47 7.10
N THR A 138 10.89 8.28 6.28
CA THR A 138 11.54 9.31 5.46
C THR A 138 11.07 10.72 5.79
N ALA A 139 10.15 10.85 6.74
CA ALA A 139 9.48 12.12 7.07
C ALA A 139 10.41 13.19 7.67
N LEU A 140 11.59 12.83 8.14
CA LEU A 140 12.59 13.80 8.59
C LEU A 140 13.31 14.52 7.43
N ILE A 141 13.31 13.97 6.21
CA ILE A 141 13.97 14.60 5.07
C ILE A 141 13.46 16.02 4.81
N PRO A 142 12.15 16.29 4.72
CA PRO A 142 11.64 17.65 4.56
C PRO A 142 12.07 18.62 5.65
N LEU A 143 12.11 18.16 6.91
CA LEU A 143 12.57 18.99 8.03
C LEU A 143 14.07 19.28 7.91
N TYR A 144 14.89 18.31 7.58
CA TYR A 144 16.33 18.50 7.38
C TYR A 144 16.62 19.46 6.23
N LEU A 145 15.90 19.41 5.13
CA LEU A 145 16.01 20.38 4.02
C LEU A 145 15.71 21.82 4.45
N LYS A 146 14.85 22.01 5.46
CA LYS A 146 14.48 23.33 5.99
C LYS A 146 15.34 23.79 7.17
N THR A 147 16.16 22.90 7.73
CA THR A 147 17.00 23.16 8.92
C THR A 147 18.47 22.95 8.63
N LEU A 148 18.99 21.76 8.85
CA LEU A 148 20.42 21.46 8.77
C LEU A 148 21.01 21.68 7.36
N TYR A 149 20.23 21.46 6.30
CA TYR A 149 20.66 21.64 4.90
C TYR A 149 20.12 22.94 4.27
N ARG A 150 19.47 23.82 5.05
CA ARG A 150 18.87 25.07 4.53
C ARG A 150 19.86 25.96 3.79
N LYS A 151 21.11 26.03 4.28
CA LYS A 151 22.19 26.86 3.70
C LYS A 151 23.02 26.11 2.66
N ASP A 152 22.78 24.81 2.46
CA ASP A 152 23.52 24.02 1.48
C ASP A 152 23.06 24.38 0.05
N ALA A 153 23.97 24.94 -0.74
CA ALA A 153 23.69 25.35 -2.11
C ALA A 153 23.27 24.18 -3.00
N PHE A 154 23.63 22.93 -2.63
CA PHE A 154 23.25 21.73 -3.36
C PHE A 154 21.73 21.51 -3.33
N PHE A 155 21.06 21.74 -2.19
CA PHE A 155 19.62 21.52 -2.01
C PHE A 155 18.75 22.78 -2.10
N ARG A 156 19.32 23.94 -2.39
CA ARG A 156 18.59 25.22 -2.34
C ARG A 156 17.28 25.20 -3.13
N LYS A 157 17.23 24.50 -4.27
CA LYS A 157 16.05 24.40 -5.15
C LYS A 157 15.29 23.10 -5.00
N THR A 158 15.76 22.15 -4.17
CA THR A 158 15.13 20.85 -3.99
C THR A 158 13.83 21.00 -3.21
N ALA A 159 12.73 20.60 -3.82
CA ALA A 159 11.42 20.53 -3.19
C ALA A 159 11.20 19.15 -2.55
N SER A 160 10.24 19.08 -1.63
CA SER A 160 9.84 17.87 -0.95
C SER A 160 8.36 17.55 -1.12
N LEU A 161 8.03 16.31 -1.43
CA LEU A 161 6.69 15.77 -1.35
C LEU A 161 6.72 14.61 -0.34
N LEU A 162 5.78 14.59 0.61
CA LEU A 162 5.59 13.50 1.55
C LEU A 162 4.28 12.78 1.28
N THR A 163 4.35 11.47 0.99
CA THR A 163 3.18 10.60 0.85
C THR A 163 2.93 9.82 2.13
N LEU A 164 1.69 9.91 2.62
CA LEU A 164 1.15 9.11 3.72
C LEU A 164 0.45 7.88 3.14
N HIS A 165 0.99 6.69 3.38
CA HIS A 165 0.33 5.44 2.99
C HIS A 165 -0.63 4.96 4.07
N ASN A 166 -0.27 5.14 5.34
CA ASN A 166 -1.15 4.83 6.47
C ASN A 166 -0.78 5.70 7.69
N ILE A 167 -1.65 6.64 8.06
CA ILE A 167 -1.43 7.57 9.18
C ILE A 167 -1.37 6.89 10.55
N GLY A 168 -1.81 5.65 10.66
CA GLY A 168 -1.70 4.86 11.90
C GLY A 168 -0.25 4.55 12.29
N TYR A 169 0.70 4.65 11.35
CA TYR A 169 2.12 4.45 11.59
C TYR A 169 2.85 5.80 11.57
N GLN A 170 3.30 6.28 12.73
CA GLN A 170 3.75 7.67 12.89
C GLN A 170 5.23 7.83 13.21
N GLY A 171 5.92 6.75 13.60
CA GLY A 171 7.29 6.85 14.10
C GLY A 171 7.34 7.64 15.40
N LEU A 172 6.72 7.08 16.44
CA LEU A 172 6.64 7.67 17.80
C LEU A 172 7.76 7.13 18.67
N PHE A 173 8.61 8.00 19.16
CA PHE A 173 9.77 7.65 19.96
C PHE A 173 9.81 8.44 21.28
N PRO A 174 10.47 7.93 22.33
CA PRO A 174 10.68 8.69 23.56
C PRO A 174 11.34 10.03 23.30
N ALA A 175 11.08 11.05 24.15
CA ALA A 175 11.66 12.38 24.01
C ALA A 175 13.20 12.36 24.07
N GLU A 176 13.77 11.38 24.77
CA GLU A 176 15.20 11.14 24.93
C GLU A 176 15.92 10.84 23.61
N GLU A 177 15.17 10.43 22.56
CA GLU A 177 15.69 10.20 21.22
C GLU A 177 15.87 11.50 20.41
N MET A 178 15.35 12.63 20.91
CA MET A 178 15.43 13.93 20.21
C MET A 178 16.87 14.35 19.86
N PRO A 179 17.87 14.21 20.73
CA PRO A 179 19.26 14.56 20.41
C PRO A 179 19.87 13.77 19.25
N LEU A 180 19.35 12.54 18.96
CA LEU A 180 19.84 11.73 17.84
C LEU A 180 19.56 12.38 16.49
N THR A 181 18.52 13.21 16.39
CA THR A 181 18.19 13.95 15.18
C THR A 181 19.21 15.02 14.79
N ASN A 182 20.12 15.41 15.69
CA ASN A 182 20.99 16.58 15.60
C ASN A 182 20.24 17.92 15.45
N LEU A 183 18.96 17.94 15.78
CA LEU A 183 18.17 19.16 15.93
C LEU A 183 18.19 19.58 17.42
N GLY A 184 18.14 20.88 17.70
CA GLY A 184 18.06 21.37 19.06
C GLY A 184 16.69 21.12 19.70
N TRP A 185 16.63 21.25 21.04
CA TRP A 185 15.39 21.09 21.80
C TRP A 185 14.29 22.11 21.42
N GLU A 186 14.64 23.22 20.75
CA GLU A 186 13.71 24.18 20.21
C GLU A 186 12.79 23.59 19.12
N PHE A 187 13.13 22.41 18.57
CA PHE A 187 12.26 21.66 17.64
C PHE A 187 11.31 20.68 18.37
N PHE A 188 11.54 20.38 19.65
CA PHE A 188 10.67 19.57 20.47
C PHE A 188 9.54 20.43 21.05
N ARG A 189 8.58 20.80 20.24
CA ARG A 189 7.43 21.61 20.63
C ARG A 189 6.15 21.15 19.95
N PRO A 190 4.95 21.46 20.53
CA PRO A 190 3.66 20.95 20.06
C PRO A 190 3.31 21.31 18.62
N ASP A 191 3.82 22.39 18.09
CA ASP A 191 3.61 22.82 16.70
C ASP A 191 4.64 22.25 15.72
N LEU A 192 5.52 21.31 16.16
CA LEU A 192 6.51 20.69 15.27
C LEU A 192 6.71 19.17 15.54
N MET A 193 7.62 18.76 16.39
CA MET A 193 7.98 17.33 16.58
C MET A 193 7.37 16.68 17.81
N GLU A 194 7.04 17.47 18.84
CA GLU A 194 6.44 16.96 20.06
C GLU A 194 5.02 16.43 19.81
N PHE A 195 4.70 15.27 20.38
CA PHE A 195 3.39 14.65 20.29
C PHE A 195 3.10 13.83 21.56
N TYR A 196 2.31 14.39 22.46
CA TYR A 196 1.99 13.78 23.76
C TYR A 196 3.22 13.30 24.55
N GLY A 197 4.24 14.15 24.66
CA GLY A 197 5.50 13.86 25.34
C GLY A 197 6.49 12.98 24.57
N LYS A 198 6.18 12.65 23.32
CA LYS A 198 7.03 11.84 22.43
C LYS A 198 7.50 12.65 21.22
N VAL A 199 8.56 12.20 20.58
CA VAL A 199 8.97 12.67 19.26
C VAL A 199 8.16 11.93 18.20
N ASN A 200 7.55 12.69 17.26
CA ASN A 200 6.77 12.13 16.15
C ASN A 200 7.42 12.54 14.82
N PHE A 201 8.00 11.56 14.11
CA PHE A 201 8.70 11.80 12.85
C PHE A 201 7.73 12.14 11.72
N LEU A 202 6.58 11.46 11.66
CA LEU A 202 5.58 11.75 10.65
C LEU A 202 5.07 13.19 10.79
N LYS A 203 4.76 13.63 12.01
CA LYS A 203 4.32 15.00 12.30
C LYS A 203 5.33 16.04 11.82
N ALA A 204 6.63 15.80 12.09
CA ALA A 204 7.71 16.66 11.63
C ALA A 204 7.68 16.81 10.09
N GLY A 205 7.50 15.71 9.39
CA GLY A 205 7.38 15.69 7.94
C GLY A 205 6.14 16.40 7.42
N LEU A 206 4.96 16.16 8.04
CA LEU A 206 3.70 16.81 7.68
C LEU A 206 3.76 18.34 7.76
N ILE A 207 4.44 18.85 8.78
CA ILE A 207 4.62 20.30 8.96
C ILE A 207 5.64 20.84 7.98
N SER A 208 6.67 20.07 7.65
CA SER A 208 7.85 20.54 6.93
C SER A 208 7.80 20.31 5.42
N ALA A 209 7.11 19.31 4.91
CA ALA A 209 7.06 19.05 3.46
C ALA A 209 6.42 20.20 2.70
N ASP A 210 6.87 20.44 1.46
CA ASP A 210 6.30 21.49 0.61
C ASP A 210 4.88 21.10 0.17
N ILE A 211 4.68 19.84 -0.25
CA ILE A 211 3.37 19.26 -0.61
C ILE A 211 3.19 17.94 0.15
N LEU A 212 1.95 17.67 0.54
CA LEU A 212 1.50 16.42 1.15
C LEU A 212 0.62 15.66 0.18
N ASN A 213 0.77 14.35 0.20
CA ASN A 213 -0.08 13.44 -0.56
C ASN A 213 -0.49 12.25 0.30
N THR A 214 -1.66 11.70 0.01
CA THR A 214 -2.06 10.37 0.47
C THR A 214 -2.65 9.56 -0.67
N VAL A 215 -2.96 8.30 -0.42
CA VAL A 215 -3.20 7.29 -1.45
C VAL A 215 -4.66 7.17 -1.89
N SER A 216 -5.51 8.14 -1.54
CA SER A 216 -6.86 8.29 -2.10
C SER A 216 -7.44 9.68 -1.81
N SER A 217 -8.37 10.14 -2.67
CA SER A 217 -9.06 11.42 -2.48
C SER A 217 -10.03 11.37 -1.29
N THR A 218 -10.71 10.26 -1.09
CA THR A 218 -11.57 10.06 0.08
C THR A 218 -10.75 9.98 1.36
N TYR A 219 -9.65 9.23 1.36
CA TYR A 219 -8.79 9.11 2.54
C TYR A 219 -8.16 10.46 2.93
N SER A 220 -7.81 11.33 1.95
CA SER A 220 -7.29 12.67 2.27
C SER A 220 -8.28 13.53 3.05
N LYS A 221 -9.58 13.25 2.95
CA LYS A 221 -10.64 13.90 3.74
C LYS A 221 -10.89 13.19 5.05
N GLU A 222 -10.91 11.85 5.05
CA GLU A 222 -11.15 11.05 6.25
C GLU A 222 -10.10 11.33 7.34
N ILE A 223 -8.81 11.45 6.98
CA ILE A 223 -7.73 11.73 7.95
C ILE A 223 -7.76 13.15 8.55
N LEU A 224 -8.64 14.03 8.07
CA LEU A 224 -8.92 15.32 8.71
C LEU A 224 -9.86 15.19 9.92
N ASP A 225 -10.52 14.06 10.09
CA ASP A 225 -11.42 13.81 11.21
C ASP A 225 -10.76 13.03 12.34
N LYS A 226 -11.25 13.22 13.57
CA LYS A 226 -10.71 12.57 14.78
C LYS A 226 -10.74 11.04 14.68
N GLU A 227 -11.73 10.48 14.00
CA GLU A 227 -11.89 9.04 13.87
C GLU A 227 -10.73 8.39 13.12
N PHE A 228 -10.17 9.07 12.10
CA PHE A 228 -9.14 8.51 11.23
C PHE A 228 -7.82 9.29 11.26
N GLY A 229 -7.75 10.44 11.94
CA GLY A 229 -6.55 11.30 11.99
C GLY A 229 -5.49 10.87 13.00
N TYR A 230 -5.84 9.93 13.91
CA TYR A 230 -4.90 9.38 14.92
C TYR A 230 -4.17 10.46 15.73
N GLY A 231 -4.87 11.59 16.04
CA GLY A 231 -4.32 12.72 16.77
C GLY A 231 -3.55 13.75 15.90
N LEU A 232 -3.39 13.48 14.61
CA LEU A 232 -2.75 14.39 13.65
C LEU A 232 -3.75 15.18 12.80
N GLU A 233 -5.05 15.01 13.00
CA GLU A 233 -6.09 15.70 12.26
C GLU A 233 -5.99 17.23 12.33
N GLY A 234 -5.56 17.77 13.46
CA GLY A 234 -5.32 19.23 13.61
C GLY A 234 -4.17 19.73 12.75
N VAL A 235 -3.08 18.96 12.68
CA VAL A 235 -1.92 19.26 11.82
C VAL A 235 -2.33 19.21 10.34
N LEU A 236 -3.08 18.18 9.96
CA LEU A 236 -3.53 17.99 8.58
C LEU A 236 -4.53 19.05 8.15
N LYS A 237 -5.47 19.47 9.02
CA LYS A 237 -6.39 20.59 8.75
C LYS A 237 -5.65 21.88 8.46
N ASN A 238 -4.60 22.18 9.21
CA ASN A 238 -3.75 23.36 8.95
C ASN A 238 -2.98 23.27 7.62
N ARG A 239 -2.91 22.09 7.04
CA ARG A 239 -2.21 21.81 5.77
C ARG A 239 -3.16 21.30 4.68
N GLU A 240 -4.48 21.44 4.86
CA GLU A 240 -5.49 20.94 3.92
C GLU A 240 -5.29 21.44 2.49
N GLY A 241 -4.92 22.70 2.31
CA GLY A 241 -4.62 23.29 1.00
C GLY A 241 -3.40 22.69 0.27
N ASP A 242 -2.54 21.96 1.00
CA ASP A 242 -1.36 21.27 0.48
C ASP A 242 -1.52 19.75 0.44
N LEU A 243 -2.64 19.21 0.93
CA LEU A 243 -2.91 17.78 1.04
C LEU A 243 -3.73 17.30 -0.16
N TYR A 244 -3.17 16.37 -0.90
CA TYR A 244 -3.79 15.78 -2.08
C TYR A 244 -3.99 14.28 -1.92
N GLY A 245 -4.96 13.70 -2.64
CA GLY A 245 -5.19 12.27 -2.70
C GLY A 245 -4.96 11.74 -4.12
N ILE A 246 -4.05 10.77 -4.28
CA ILE A 246 -3.80 10.08 -5.54
C ILE A 246 -3.96 8.58 -5.32
N VAL A 247 -4.94 7.97 -5.98
CA VAL A 247 -5.14 6.53 -5.95
C VAL A 247 -3.93 5.83 -6.57
N ASN A 248 -3.47 4.75 -5.93
CA ASN A 248 -2.39 3.91 -6.44
C ASN A 248 -2.79 3.22 -7.77
N GLY A 249 -1.81 2.85 -8.54
CA GLY A 249 -1.98 1.96 -9.67
C GLY A 249 -1.72 0.49 -9.30
N ILE A 250 -1.89 -0.39 -10.28
CA ILE A 250 -1.38 -1.77 -10.27
C ILE A 250 -0.45 -1.99 -11.46
N ASP A 251 0.53 -2.87 -11.32
CA ASP A 251 1.43 -3.22 -12.42
C ASP A 251 0.74 -4.22 -13.36
N TYR A 252 0.44 -3.77 -14.58
CA TYR A 252 -0.20 -4.61 -15.59
C TYR A 252 0.77 -5.64 -16.22
N GLU A 253 2.06 -5.62 -15.91
CA GLU A 253 2.97 -6.71 -16.27
C GLU A 253 2.80 -7.90 -15.33
N GLU A 254 2.41 -7.64 -14.08
CA GLU A 254 2.13 -8.66 -13.06
C GLU A 254 0.63 -9.05 -13.06
N TRP A 255 -0.25 -8.05 -13.07
CA TRP A 255 -1.70 -8.24 -12.89
C TRP A 255 -2.46 -8.07 -14.21
N ASP A 256 -2.35 -9.06 -15.10
CA ASP A 256 -3.11 -9.10 -16.36
C ASP A 256 -3.61 -10.52 -16.67
N PRO A 257 -4.93 -10.78 -16.60
CA PRO A 257 -5.49 -12.12 -16.86
C PRO A 257 -5.22 -12.64 -18.27
N SER A 258 -4.81 -11.77 -19.22
CA SER A 258 -4.48 -12.21 -20.58
C SER A 258 -3.10 -12.83 -20.74
N THR A 259 -2.18 -12.55 -19.79
CA THR A 259 -0.78 -12.99 -19.85
C THR A 259 -0.30 -13.67 -18.56
N ASP A 260 -1.17 -13.75 -17.55
CA ASP A 260 -0.86 -14.30 -16.25
C ASP A 260 -0.52 -15.79 -16.32
N GLY A 261 0.70 -16.14 -15.99
CA GLY A 261 1.22 -17.52 -16.03
C GLY A 261 0.71 -18.43 -14.91
N PHE A 262 0.06 -17.89 -13.88
CA PHE A 262 -0.52 -18.69 -12.80
C PHE A 262 -1.92 -19.25 -13.15
N LEU A 263 -2.53 -18.77 -14.24
CA LEU A 263 -3.89 -19.15 -14.58
C LEU A 263 -3.94 -20.41 -15.44
N PRO A 264 -4.88 -21.34 -15.19
CA PRO A 264 -5.11 -22.50 -16.03
C PRO A 264 -5.69 -22.15 -17.41
N ALA A 265 -6.32 -20.97 -17.53
CA ALA A 265 -6.83 -20.41 -18.79
C ALA A 265 -6.78 -18.89 -18.73
N ASN A 266 -6.03 -18.28 -19.63
CA ASN A 266 -5.99 -16.84 -19.78
C ASN A 266 -7.28 -16.31 -20.42
N TYR A 267 -7.62 -15.06 -20.13
CA TYR A 267 -8.80 -14.38 -20.67
C TYR A 267 -8.60 -12.87 -20.73
N SER A 268 -9.48 -12.18 -21.44
CA SER A 268 -9.40 -10.74 -21.61
C SER A 268 -10.79 -10.10 -21.68
N LEU A 269 -10.86 -8.76 -21.71
CA LEU A 269 -12.10 -8.02 -21.90
C LEU A 269 -12.88 -8.45 -23.17
N ARG A 270 -12.19 -8.94 -24.21
CA ARG A 270 -12.82 -9.40 -25.46
C ARG A 270 -13.47 -10.78 -25.30
N ASP A 271 -12.82 -11.65 -24.57
CA ASP A 271 -13.28 -13.00 -24.26
C ASP A 271 -12.98 -13.35 -22.80
N ILE A 272 -14.04 -13.42 -21.99
CA ILE A 272 -13.96 -13.72 -20.55
C ILE A 272 -14.18 -15.21 -20.24
N SER A 273 -14.26 -16.08 -21.22
CA SER A 273 -14.61 -17.51 -21.04
C SER A 273 -13.62 -18.25 -20.14
N GLY A 274 -12.33 -17.90 -20.20
CA GLY A 274 -11.28 -18.47 -19.36
C GLY A 274 -11.54 -18.30 -17.85
N LYS A 275 -12.27 -17.25 -17.45
CA LYS A 275 -12.63 -17.02 -16.03
C LYS A 275 -13.44 -18.18 -15.44
N ALA A 276 -14.34 -18.78 -16.20
CA ALA A 276 -15.11 -19.95 -15.76
C ALA A 276 -14.20 -21.18 -15.51
N THR A 277 -13.14 -21.35 -16.30
CA THR A 277 -12.16 -22.39 -16.10
C THR A 277 -11.35 -22.14 -14.82
N CYS A 278 -10.87 -20.89 -14.60
CA CYS A 278 -10.20 -20.51 -13.37
C CYS A 278 -11.07 -20.79 -12.13
N LYS A 279 -12.35 -20.47 -12.18
CA LYS A 279 -13.28 -20.73 -11.09
C LYS A 279 -13.44 -22.23 -10.80
N ARG A 280 -13.61 -23.05 -11.83
CA ARG A 280 -13.73 -24.53 -11.66
C ARG A 280 -12.47 -25.10 -11.02
N ASP A 281 -11.30 -24.71 -11.49
CA ASP A 281 -10.03 -25.22 -10.98
C ASP A 281 -9.76 -24.73 -9.54
N LEU A 282 -10.03 -23.48 -9.23
CA LEU A 282 -9.94 -22.94 -7.87
C LEU A 282 -10.86 -23.72 -6.90
N MET A 283 -12.11 -23.95 -7.29
CA MET A 283 -13.06 -24.72 -6.48
C MET A 283 -12.60 -26.18 -6.28
N LYS A 284 -12.05 -26.80 -7.33
CA LYS A 284 -11.51 -28.16 -7.27
C LYS A 284 -10.31 -28.26 -6.34
N MET A 285 -9.46 -27.24 -6.33
CA MET A 285 -8.26 -27.17 -5.48
C MET A 285 -8.64 -27.04 -4.00
N LEU A 286 -9.60 -26.18 -3.68
CA LEU A 286 -9.82 -25.71 -2.30
C LEU A 286 -10.96 -26.40 -1.56
N PHE A 287 -11.92 -27.00 -2.25
CA PHE A 287 -13.09 -27.60 -1.59
C PHE A 287 -13.11 -29.11 -1.72
N LYS A 288 -13.36 -29.80 -0.61
CA LYS A 288 -13.59 -31.26 -0.61
C LYS A 288 -14.89 -31.57 -1.35
N ARG A 289 -14.82 -32.45 -2.37
CA ARG A 289 -15.97 -32.87 -3.20
C ARG A 289 -16.77 -31.70 -3.81
N PRO A 290 -16.14 -30.81 -4.55
CA PRO A 290 -16.87 -29.76 -5.23
C PRO A 290 -17.77 -30.40 -6.29
N ASP A 291 -19.04 -29.94 -6.36
CA ASP A 291 -19.90 -30.27 -7.52
C ASP A 291 -19.43 -29.37 -8.69
N ILE A 292 -18.42 -29.84 -9.41
CA ILE A 292 -17.76 -29.09 -10.50
C ILE A 292 -18.74 -28.83 -11.65
N VAL A 293 -19.72 -29.69 -11.87
CA VAL A 293 -20.74 -29.54 -12.92
C VAL A 293 -21.62 -28.31 -12.64
N LYS A 294 -21.79 -27.96 -11.35
CA LYS A 294 -22.58 -26.80 -10.91
C LYS A 294 -21.70 -25.62 -10.43
N ALA A 295 -20.37 -25.67 -10.59
CA ALA A 295 -19.47 -24.61 -10.12
C ALA A 295 -19.89 -23.22 -10.58
N GLU A 296 -20.35 -23.09 -11.82
CA GLU A 296 -20.78 -21.81 -12.39
C GLU A 296 -22.06 -21.25 -11.74
N ARG A 297 -22.85 -22.10 -11.07
CA ARG A 297 -24.11 -21.70 -10.41
C ARG A 297 -23.94 -21.39 -8.92
N VAL A 298 -22.74 -21.58 -8.38
CA VAL A 298 -22.43 -21.32 -6.97
C VAL A 298 -21.61 -20.03 -6.87
N PRO A 299 -22.09 -18.97 -6.20
CA PRO A 299 -21.31 -17.75 -6.04
C PRO A 299 -20.06 -18.01 -5.18
N LEU A 300 -18.90 -17.61 -5.70
CA LEU A 300 -17.61 -17.73 -5.01
C LEU A 300 -17.11 -16.36 -4.59
N VAL A 301 -16.93 -16.17 -3.29
CA VAL A 301 -16.43 -14.94 -2.68
C VAL A 301 -14.97 -15.15 -2.29
N GLY A 302 -14.08 -14.31 -2.79
CA GLY A 302 -12.66 -14.31 -2.45
C GLY A 302 -12.28 -13.19 -1.50
N MET A 303 -11.31 -13.42 -0.64
CA MET A 303 -10.65 -12.42 0.19
C MET A 303 -9.15 -12.73 0.27
N VAL A 304 -8.31 -11.76 -0.06
CA VAL A 304 -6.84 -11.87 -0.02
C VAL A 304 -6.28 -10.68 0.73
N GLY A 305 -5.44 -10.92 1.75
CA GLY A 305 -4.79 -9.84 2.46
C GLY A 305 -4.36 -10.15 3.88
N ARG A 306 -3.87 -9.12 4.58
CA ARG A 306 -3.45 -9.25 5.98
C ARG A 306 -4.64 -9.55 6.88
N LEU A 307 -4.52 -10.56 7.72
CA LEU A 307 -5.56 -10.92 8.69
C LEU A 307 -5.43 -10.02 9.93
N SER A 308 -6.15 -8.91 9.92
CA SER A 308 -6.12 -7.92 11.00
C SER A 308 -7.49 -7.29 11.23
N ALA A 309 -7.69 -6.65 12.38
CA ALA A 309 -8.93 -5.94 12.72
C ALA A 309 -9.29 -4.86 11.68
N GLN A 310 -8.30 -4.26 11.04
CA GLN A 310 -8.50 -3.28 9.96
C GLN A 310 -9.33 -3.86 8.80
N LYS A 311 -9.17 -5.15 8.50
CA LYS A 311 -9.79 -5.80 7.34
C LYS A 311 -11.23 -6.26 7.55
N GLY A 312 -11.82 -6.01 8.73
CA GLY A 312 -13.24 -6.29 9.02
C GLY A 312 -13.57 -7.77 9.11
N LEU A 313 -12.63 -8.58 9.62
CA LEU A 313 -12.82 -10.03 9.77
C LEU A 313 -13.90 -10.35 10.80
N ASP A 314 -14.16 -9.48 11.76
CA ASP A 314 -15.30 -9.53 12.68
C ASP A 314 -16.65 -9.51 11.95
N LEU A 315 -16.79 -8.65 10.94
CA LEU A 315 -18.01 -8.62 10.11
C LEU A 315 -18.14 -9.88 9.24
N VAL A 316 -17.01 -10.43 8.77
CA VAL A 316 -17.00 -11.68 7.98
C VAL A 316 -17.50 -12.83 8.85
N GLU A 317 -16.95 -12.99 10.05
CA GLU A 317 -17.35 -14.02 11.01
C GLU A 317 -18.87 -13.96 11.28
N GLU A 318 -19.38 -12.78 11.65
CA GLU A 318 -20.81 -12.58 11.93
C GLU A 318 -21.72 -12.84 10.73
N SER A 319 -21.22 -12.65 9.50
CA SER A 319 -22.01 -12.76 8.28
C SER A 319 -21.98 -14.14 7.62
N ILE A 320 -21.14 -15.08 8.09
CA ILE A 320 -21.05 -16.41 7.51
C ILE A 320 -22.39 -17.14 7.42
N PRO A 321 -23.23 -17.19 8.48
CA PRO A 321 -24.52 -17.87 8.37
C PRO A 321 -25.39 -17.32 7.24
N SER A 322 -25.37 -16.00 7.04
CA SER A 322 -26.09 -15.34 5.95
C SER A 322 -25.51 -15.70 4.58
N MET A 323 -24.21 -15.68 4.43
CA MET A 323 -23.53 -16.08 3.17
C MET A 323 -23.86 -17.52 2.79
N LEU A 324 -23.82 -18.43 3.77
CA LEU A 324 -24.15 -19.83 3.56
C LEU A 324 -25.62 -20.02 3.16
N SER A 325 -26.55 -19.24 3.73
CA SER A 325 -27.98 -19.30 3.37
C SER A 325 -28.25 -18.92 1.92
N PHE A 326 -27.39 -18.09 1.31
CA PHE A 326 -27.40 -17.78 -0.13
C PHE A 326 -26.64 -18.81 -0.99
N GLY A 327 -26.14 -19.89 -0.38
CA GLY A 327 -25.33 -20.91 -1.07
C GLY A 327 -23.97 -20.40 -1.55
N MET A 328 -23.47 -19.28 -1.01
CA MET A 328 -22.15 -18.75 -1.35
C MET A 328 -21.05 -19.60 -0.76
N LYS A 329 -19.94 -19.70 -1.49
CA LYS A 329 -18.66 -20.23 -0.97
C LYS A 329 -17.69 -19.09 -0.70
N LEU A 330 -16.86 -19.25 0.33
CA LEU A 330 -15.87 -18.27 0.75
C LEU A 330 -14.47 -18.85 0.71
N VAL A 331 -13.55 -18.12 0.10
CA VAL A 331 -12.13 -18.44 0.05
C VAL A 331 -11.35 -17.30 0.64
N ILE A 332 -10.52 -17.57 1.65
CA ILE A 332 -9.66 -16.58 2.30
C ILE A 332 -8.21 -17.02 2.21
N LEU A 333 -7.34 -16.11 1.75
CA LEU A 333 -5.89 -16.26 1.78
C LEU A 333 -5.28 -15.10 2.55
N GLY A 334 -4.49 -15.39 3.57
CA GLY A 334 -3.77 -14.33 4.27
C GLY A 334 -2.99 -14.81 5.49
N LYS A 335 -2.23 -13.87 6.07
CA LYS A 335 -1.50 -14.05 7.32
C LYS A 335 -1.61 -12.78 8.14
N GLY A 336 -1.60 -12.90 9.47
CA GLY A 336 -1.69 -11.73 10.35
C GLY A 336 -1.88 -12.11 11.81
N ASP A 337 -2.79 -11.44 12.51
CA ASP A 337 -3.03 -11.63 13.94
C ASP A 337 -3.51 -13.05 14.23
N GLU A 338 -2.87 -13.75 15.14
CA GLU A 338 -3.17 -15.14 15.52
C GLU A 338 -4.64 -15.34 15.93
N LYS A 339 -5.24 -14.33 16.57
CA LYS A 339 -6.66 -14.37 16.93
C LYS A 339 -7.53 -14.62 15.70
N PHE A 340 -7.32 -13.87 14.63
CA PHE A 340 -8.11 -13.99 13.41
C PHE A 340 -7.77 -15.26 12.64
N GLN A 341 -6.50 -15.69 12.65
CA GLN A 341 -6.12 -16.96 12.03
C GLN A 341 -6.90 -18.12 12.65
N ARG A 342 -6.93 -18.22 14.00
CA ARG A 342 -7.67 -19.27 14.71
C ARG A 342 -9.17 -19.26 14.41
N ILE A 343 -9.79 -18.07 14.47
CA ILE A 343 -11.22 -17.92 14.13
C ILE A 343 -11.52 -18.46 12.73
N LEU A 344 -10.71 -18.08 11.75
CA LEU A 344 -10.92 -18.50 10.37
C LEU A 344 -10.65 -20.00 10.16
N GLU A 345 -9.68 -20.57 10.84
CA GLU A 345 -9.41 -22.03 10.81
C GLU A 345 -10.59 -22.81 11.40
N GLU A 346 -11.12 -22.40 12.57
CA GLU A 346 -12.31 -23.02 13.18
C GLU A 346 -13.53 -22.94 12.24
N MET A 347 -13.69 -21.79 11.55
CA MET A 347 -14.76 -21.62 10.56
C MET A 347 -14.59 -22.55 9.36
N SER A 348 -13.35 -22.71 8.87
CA SER A 348 -13.05 -23.65 7.79
C SER A 348 -13.29 -25.11 8.21
N GLU A 349 -12.94 -25.47 9.43
CA GLU A 349 -13.20 -26.82 9.94
C GLU A 349 -14.71 -27.10 10.05
N LYS A 350 -15.47 -26.18 10.60
CA LYS A 350 -16.91 -26.28 10.79
C LYS A 350 -17.68 -26.29 9.47
N HIS A 351 -17.25 -25.52 8.49
CA HIS A 351 -17.96 -25.30 7.23
C HIS A 351 -17.12 -25.68 5.98
N GLY A 352 -16.23 -26.64 6.06
CA GLY A 352 -15.22 -26.96 5.03
C GLY A 352 -15.71 -27.30 3.64
N SER A 353 -17.03 -27.55 3.46
CA SER A 353 -17.64 -27.65 2.11
C SER A 353 -17.96 -26.28 1.48
N LEU A 354 -17.96 -25.20 2.27
CA LEU A 354 -18.40 -23.87 1.89
C LEU A 354 -17.35 -22.79 2.19
N VAL A 355 -16.47 -23.00 3.18
CA VAL A 355 -15.42 -22.07 3.58
C VAL A 355 -14.06 -22.75 3.47
N SER A 356 -13.15 -22.11 2.74
CA SER A 356 -11.75 -22.54 2.62
C SER A 356 -10.83 -21.41 3.06
N VAL A 357 -9.94 -21.70 4.00
CA VAL A 357 -8.97 -20.74 4.53
C VAL A 357 -7.55 -21.26 4.33
N THR A 358 -6.69 -20.44 3.79
CA THR A 358 -5.26 -20.68 3.66
C THR A 358 -4.50 -19.62 4.45
N ILE A 359 -3.81 -20.05 5.51
CA ILE A 359 -2.96 -19.17 6.32
C ILE A 359 -1.57 -19.11 5.70
N GLY A 360 -1.18 -17.97 5.20
CA GLY A 360 0.15 -17.78 4.59
C GLY A 360 0.16 -16.74 3.47
N PHE A 361 1.30 -16.73 2.78
CA PHE A 361 1.49 -15.98 1.53
C PHE A 361 1.65 -17.02 0.41
N ASP A 362 0.81 -16.91 -0.62
CA ASP A 362 0.84 -17.77 -1.81
C ASP A 362 0.40 -16.95 -3.01
N ASP A 363 1.38 -16.52 -3.80
CA ASP A 363 1.14 -15.66 -4.97
C ASP A 363 0.27 -16.39 -6.02
N SER A 364 0.55 -17.66 -6.29
CA SER A 364 -0.21 -18.46 -7.23
C SER A 364 -1.68 -18.56 -6.83
N LEU A 365 -1.95 -18.84 -5.56
CA LEU A 365 -3.31 -18.91 -5.03
C LEU A 365 -3.98 -17.53 -5.04
N ALA A 366 -3.25 -16.44 -4.77
CA ALA A 366 -3.81 -15.09 -4.85
C ALA A 366 -4.28 -14.78 -6.27
N HIS A 367 -3.46 -15.04 -7.30
CA HIS A 367 -3.83 -14.88 -8.71
C HIS A 367 -5.05 -15.71 -9.07
N MET A 368 -5.08 -16.97 -8.63
CA MET A 368 -6.22 -17.87 -8.84
C MET A 368 -7.50 -17.37 -8.16
N ILE A 369 -7.41 -16.79 -6.95
CA ILE A 369 -8.57 -16.20 -6.26
C ILE A 369 -9.08 -14.98 -7.03
N TYR A 370 -8.21 -14.06 -7.46
CA TYR A 370 -8.62 -12.91 -8.28
C TYR A 370 -9.23 -13.34 -9.62
N ALA A 371 -8.73 -14.40 -10.24
CA ALA A 371 -9.26 -14.87 -11.51
C ALA A 371 -10.54 -15.71 -11.36
N GLY A 372 -10.63 -16.56 -10.35
CA GLY A 372 -11.68 -17.57 -10.21
C GLY A 372 -12.86 -17.14 -9.34
N ALA A 373 -12.72 -16.18 -8.44
CA ALA A 373 -13.85 -15.70 -7.65
C ALA A 373 -14.83 -14.87 -8.51
N ASP A 374 -16.11 -14.85 -8.10
CA ASP A 374 -17.13 -13.97 -8.68
C ASP A 374 -17.11 -12.62 -8.00
N PHE A 375 -16.93 -12.63 -6.68
CA PHE A 375 -16.91 -11.45 -5.84
C PHE A 375 -15.62 -11.39 -5.02
N PHE A 376 -15.17 -10.17 -4.75
CA PHE A 376 -14.01 -9.91 -3.89
C PHE A 376 -14.43 -9.07 -2.69
N LEU A 377 -14.34 -9.63 -1.46
CA LEU A 377 -14.87 -9.02 -0.27
C LEU A 377 -13.81 -8.16 0.44
N MET A 378 -14.15 -6.89 0.68
CA MET A 378 -13.30 -5.93 1.40
C MET A 378 -14.13 -5.11 2.44
N PRO A 379 -14.50 -5.69 3.57
CA PRO A 379 -15.31 -5.02 4.60
C PRO A 379 -14.46 -4.16 5.54
N SER A 380 -13.40 -3.56 5.04
CA SER A 380 -12.38 -2.87 5.83
C SER A 380 -12.96 -1.77 6.72
N ARG A 381 -12.50 -1.69 7.97
CA ARG A 381 -12.83 -0.62 8.89
C ARG A 381 -12.32 0.74 8.37
N TYR A 382 -11.14 0.73 7.80
CA TYR A 382 -10.58 1.81 6.98
C TYR A 382 -9.62 1.21 5.95
N GLU A 383 -9.54 1.82 4.76
CA GLU A 383 -8.68 1.35 3.68
C GLU A 383 -8.08 2.55 2.96
N PRO A 384 -6.86 2.97 3.29
CA PRO A 384 -6.25 4.16 2.69
C PRO A 384 -6.32 4.17 1.15
N CYS A 385 -5.93 3.10 0.51
CA CYS A 385 -6.09 2.89 -0.92
C CYS A 385 -6.79 1.56 -1.22
N GLY A 386 -6.19 0.47 -0.77
CA GLY A 386 -6.49 -0.87 -1.26
C GLY A 386 -5.92 -1.13 -2.67
N LEU A 387 -5.33 -2.30 -2.85
CA LEU A 387 -4.92 -2.79 -4.18
C LEU A 387 -5.85 -3.93 -4.62
N GLY A 388 -6.37 -4.69 -3.68
CA GLY A 388 -7.19 -5.87 -3.97
C GLY A 388 -8.40 -5.59 -4.85
N GLN A 389 -9.12 -4.48 -4.65
CA GLN A 389 -10.26 -4.11 -5.49
C GLN A 389 -9.83 -3.68 -6.91
N LEU A 390 -8.63 -3.11 -7.06
CA LEU A 390 -8.10 -2.73 -8.37
C LEU A 390 -7.76 -3.98 -9.18
N ILE A 391 -7.06 -4.92 -8.54
CA ILE A 391 -6.70 -6.22 -9.11
C ILE A 391 -7.97 -7.02 -9.40
N ALA A 392 -8.91 -7.11 -8.45
CA ALA A 392 -10.17 -7.81 -8.64
C ALA A 392 -10.92 -7.29 -9.88
N GLN A 393 -11.09 -5.97 -10.01
CA GLN A 393 -11.74 -5.37 -11.20
C GLN A 393 -10.96 -5.68 -12.48
N ARG A 394 -9.63 -5.64 -12.47
CA ARG A 394 -8.79 -6.01 -13.62
C ARG A 394 -9.03 -7.46 -14.06
N TYR A 395 -9.26 -8.37 -13.11
CA TYR A 395 -9.55 -9.78 -13.33
C TYR A 395 -11.06 -10.06 -13.51
N GLY A 396 -11.91 -9.02 -13.57
CA GLY A 396 -13.35 -9.17 -13.71
C GLY A 396 -14.03 -9.81 -12.50
N THR A 397 -13.40 -9.74 -11.35
CA THR A 397 -13.96 -10.14 -10.05
C THR A 397 -14.58 -8.91 -9.41
N ILE A 398 -15.86 -8.98 -9.05
CA ILE A 398 -16.65 -7.83 -8.66
C ILE A 398 -16.45 -7.52 -7.17
N PRO A 399 -15.94 -6.34 -6.78
CA PRO A 399 -15.78 -5.98 -5.38
C PRO A 399 -17.10 -5.86 -4.64
N VAL A 400 -17.15 -6.38 -3.40
CA VAL A 400 -18.15 -6.08 -2.38
C VAL A 400 -17.41 -5.43 -1.22
N ALA A 401 -17.59 -4.13 -1.01
CA ALA A 401 -16.68 -3.37 -0.15
C ALA A 401 -17.37 -2.31 0.70
N ARG A 402 -16.76 -1.98 1.84
CA ARG A 402 -17.18 -0.82 2.61
C ARG A 402 -16.74 0.47 1.93
N LYS A 403 -17.58 1.51 2.02
CA LYS A 403 -17.33 2.84 1.46
C LYS A 403 -16.35 3.61 2.35
N THR A 404 -15.06 3.41 2.15
CA THR A 404 -13.99 4.11 2.87
C THR A 404 -12.74 4.25 2.00
N GLY A 405 -12.01 5.32 2.16
CA GLY A 405 -10.74 5.59 1.49
C GLY A 405 -10.75 5.27 0.01
N GLY A 406 -9.73 4.54 -0.46
CA GLY A 406 -9.60 4.18 -1.86
C GLY A 406 -10.68 3.26 -2.40
N LEU A 407 -11.39 2.51 -1.55
CA LEU A 407 -12.54 1.70 -1.97
C LEU A 407 -13.68 2.60 -2.48
N ALA A 408 -13.93 3.72 -1.79
CA ALA A 408 -14.93 4.70 -2.20
C ALA A 408 -14.56 5.43 -3.51
N ASP A 409 -13.25 5.59 -3.78
CA ASP A 409 -12.76 6.28 -4.99
C ASP A 409 -12.73 5.38 -6.23
N THR A 410 -12.69 4.06 -6.05
CA THR A 410 -12.37 3.10 -7.13
C THR A 410 -13.49 2.12 -7.45
N ILE A 411 -14.51 2.03 -6.60
CA ILE A 411 -15.66 1.17 -6.80
C ILE A 411 -16.90 2.03 -7.03
N MET A 412 -17.53 1.85 -8.17
CA MET A 412 -18.83 2.45 -8.48
C MET A 412 -19.93 1.49 -8.02
N ASP A 413 -20.76 1.91 -7.04
CA ASP A 413 -21.88 1.07 -6.59
C ASP A 413 -22.86 0.78 -7.72
N TYR A 414 -23.38 -0.45 -7.75
CA TYR A 414 -24.31 -0.88 -8.80
C TYR A 414 -25.65 -0.18 -8.68
N GLU A 415 -26.01 0.57 -9.72
CA GLU A 415 -27.31 1.24 -9.88
C GLU A 415 -28.23 0.43 -10.80
N PRO A 416 -29.25 -0.28 -10.26
CA PRO A 416 -30.12 -1.15 -11.07
C PRO A 416 -30.84 -0.43 -12.21
N LEU A 417 -31.30 0.81 -11.97
CA LEU A 417 -32.03 1.60 -12.99
C LEU A 417 -31.14 2.01 -14.16
N LYS A 418 -29.87 2.35 -13.89
CA LYS A 418 -28.90 2.72 -14.91
C LYS A 418 -28.17 1.51 -15.48
N LYS A 419 -28.35 0.33 -14.87
CA LYS A 419 -27.68 -0.94 -15.22
C LYS A 419 -26.15 -0.80 -15.33
N ARG A 420 -25.52 -0.02 -14.45
CA ARG A 420 -24.09 0.24 -14.44
C ARG A 420 -23.55 0.22 -13.02
N GLY A 421 -22.29 -0.13 -12.88
CA GLY A 421 -21.54 -0.20 -11.63
C GLY A 421 -20.38 -1.16 -11.77
N THR A 422 -19.37 -1.02 -10.90
CA THR A 422 -18.20 -1.92 -10.90
C THR A 422 -18.11 -2.75 -9.63
N GLY A 423 -19.07 -2.61 -8.70
CA GLY A 423 -19.12 -3.36 -7.45
C GLY A 423 -20.37 -3.06 -6.62
N PHE A 424 -20.36 -3.54 -5.40
CA PHE A 424 -21.39 -3.31 -4.39
C PHE A 424 -20.78 -2.65 -3.18
N VAL A 425 -21.36 -1.51 -2.75
CA VAL A 425 -20.79 -0.70 -1.68
C VAL A 425 -21.78 -0.59 -0.53
N PHE A 426 -21.31 -0.70 0.70
CA PHE A 426 -22.06 -0.43 1.93
C PHE A 426 -21.33 0.60 2.80
N SER A 427 -22.07 1.43 3.53
CA SER A 427 -21.50 2.57 4.28
C SER A 427 -21.20 2.22 5.74
N ASP A 428 -22.19 1.64 6.44
CA ASP A 428 -22.08 1.39 7.87
C ASP A 428 -21.13 0.22 8.16
N TYR A 429 -20.25 0.38 9.15
CA TYR A 429 -19.40 -0.72 9.60
C TYR A 429 -20.23 -1.68 10.47
N SER A 430 -21.03 -2.51 9.79
CA SER A 430 -21.92 -3.49 10.45
C SER A 430 -22.18 -4.70 9.58
N ALA A 431 -22.38 -5.86 10.19
CA ALA A 431 -22.71 -7.09 9.48
C ALA A 431 -24.05 -6.99 8.70
N PRO A 432 -25.13 -6.38 9.19
CA PRO A 432 -26.34 -6.19 8.40
C PRO A 432 -26.11 -5.40 7.11
N ALA A 433 -25.31 -4.33 7.14
CA ALA A 433 -25.00 -3.54 5.94
C ALA A 433 -24.18 -4.35 4.92
N MET A 434 -23.19 -5.13 5.39
CA MET A 434 -22.43 -6.04 4.54
C MET A 434 -23.29 -7.14 3.94
N GLN A 435 -24.19 -7.72 4.73
CA GLN A 435 -25.13 -8.76 4.29
C GLN A 435 -26.10 -8.25 3.22
N ASP A 436 -26.57 -7.01 3.33
CA ASP A 436 -27.40 -6.39 2.28
C ASP A 436 -26.61 -6.23 0.97
N ALA A 437 -25.36 -5.77 1.04
CA ALA A 437 -24.49 -5.67 -0.14
C ALA A 437 -24.26 -7.05 -0.79
N LEU A 438 -24.02 -8.10 0.00
CA LEU A 438 -23.90 -9.47 -0.48
C LEU A 438 -25.19 -9.99 -1.10
N LYS A 439 -26.35 -9.66 -0.54
CA LYS A 439 -27.65 -10.01 -1.11
C LYS A 439 -27.86 -9.34 -2.46
N ARG A 440 -27.53 -8.04 -2.59
CA ARG A 440 -27.56 -7.34 -3.90
C ARG A 440 -26.62 -8.00 -4.92
N ALA A 441 -25.43 -8.40 -4.50
CA ALA A 441 -24.47 -9.13 -5.31
C ALA A 441 -25.04 -10.49 -5.78
N PHE A 442 -25.65 -11.25 -4.89
CA PHE A 442 -26.31 -12.52 -5.21
C PHE A 442 -27.41 -12.34 -6.25
N CYS A 443 -28.26 -11.30 -6.11
CA CYS A 443 -29.30 -11.01 -7.09
C CYS A 443 -28.74 -10.72 -8.50
N VAL A 444 -27.58 -10.08 -8.59
CA VAL A 444 -26.91 -9.86 -9.88
C VAL A 444 -26.27 -11.14 -10.40
N PHE A 445 -25.69 -11.96 -9.53
CA PHE A 445 -25.08 -13.24 -9.90
C PHE A 445 -26.06 -14.18 -10.60
N THR A 446 -27.34 -14.21 -10.17
CA THR A 446 -28.39 -15.03 -10.78
C THR A 446 -28.83 -14.55 -12.17
N ASP A 447 -28.40 -13.34 -12.59
CA ASP A 447 -28.66 -12.75 -13.89
C ASP A 447 -27.32 -12.65 -14.67
N GLY A 448 -27.05 -13.65 -15.49
CA GLY A 448 -25.79 -13.75 -16.22
C GLY A 448 -25.49 -12.58 -17.15
N GLU A 449 -26.50 -11.89 -17.68
CA GLU A 449 -26.29 -10.71 -18.53
C GLU A 449 -25.81 -9.52 -17.71
N LYS A 450 -26.43 -9.28 -16.54
CA LYS A 450 -25.99 -8.23 -15.62
C LYS A 450 -24.59 -8.53 -15.08
N MET A 451 -24.33 -9.78 -14.68
CA MET A 451 -23.03 -10.23 -14.20
C MET A 451 -21.94 -9.96 -15.23
N ASN A 452 -22.11 -10.42 -16.47
CA ASN A 452 -21.16 -10.22 -17.56
C ASN A 452 -20.92 -8.74 -17.88
N ARG A 453 -21.94 -7.89 -17.76
CA ARG A 453 -21.81 -6.45 -17.94
C ARG A 453 -20.92 -5.84 -16.85
N MET A 454 -21.19 -6.15 -15.58
CA MET A 454 -20.39 -5.64 -14.46
C MET A 454 -18.93 -6.10 -14.54
N ILE A 455 -18.69 -7.36 -14.88
CA ILE A 455 -17.33 -7.88 -15.13
C ILE A 455 -16.62 -7.00 -16.17
N LYS A 456 -17.25 -6.79 -17.33
CA LYS A 456 -16.66 -5.98 -18.39
C LYS A 456 -16.48 -4.50 -18.00
N ASP A 457 -17.39 -3.93 -17.23
CA ASP A 457 -17.27 -2.55 -16.77
C ASP A 457 -16.11 -2.39 -15.78
N GLY A 458 -15.89 -3.34 -14.86
CA GLY A 458 -14.72 -3.39 -14.00
C GLY A 458 -13.42 -3.52 -14.80
N MET A 459 -13.36 -4.47 -15.74
CA MET A 459 -12.16 -4.70 -16.57
C MET A 459 -11.79 -3.52 -17.49
N LYS A 460 -12.73 -2.61 -17.80
CA LYS A 460 -12.46 -1.39 -18.57
C LYS A 460 -11.84 -0.28 -17.74
N MET A 461 -11.89 -0.36 -16.42
CA MET A 461 -11.30 0.67 -15.56
C MET A 461 -9.78 0.70 -15.75
N ASP A 462 -9.24 1.90 -15.88
CA ASP A 462 -7.79 2.09 -16.00
C ASP A 462 -7.20 2.44 -14.62
N PHE A 463 -6.52 1.47 -14.03
CA PHE A 463 -5.75 1.57 -12.80
C PHE A 463 -4.24 1.44 -13.06
N SER A 464 -3.77 1.78 -14.27
CA SER A 464 -2.33 1.76 -14.56
C SER A 464 -1.56 2.77 -13.74
N TRP A 465 -0.31 2.43 -13.42
CA TRP A 465 0.61 3.38 -12.79
C TRP A 465 0.88 4.62 -13.63
N ARG A 466 0.74 4.53 -14.95
CA ARG A 466 0.88 5.67 -15.85
C ARG A 466 -0.03 6.83 -15.45
N LYS A 467 -1.31 6.53 -15.20
CA LYS A 467 -2.32 7.51 -14.83
C LYS A 467 -2.03 8.16 -13.47
N SER A 468 -1.55 7.38 -12.50
CA SER A 468 -1.17 7.90 -11.18
C SER A 468 0.13 8.70 -11.26
N ALA A 469 1.13 8.24 -11.99
CA ALA A 469 2.41 8.93 -12.19
C ALA A 469 2.24 10.33 -12.82
N GLU A 470 1.32 10.50 -13.77
CA GLU A 470 1.01 11.80 -14.36
C GLU A 470 0.47 12.80 -13.32
N LYS A 471 -0.37 12.33 -12.39
CA LYS A 471 -0.87 13.16 -11.27
C LYS A 471 0.26 13.53 -10.30
N TYR A 472 1.15 12.58 -9.96
CA TYR A 472 2.31 12.87 -9.12
C TYR A 472 3.25 13.90 -9.74
N ILE A 473 3.47 13.86 -11.07
CA ILE A 473 4.26 14.90 -11.76
C ILE A 473 3.64 16.29 -11.61
N ALA A 474 2.32 16.39 -11.63
CA ALA A 474 1.64 17.66 -11.36
C ALA A 474 1.93 18.16 -9.92
N LEU A 475 1.90 17.26 -8.92
CA LEU A 475 2.26 17.61 -7.54
C LEU A 475 3.75 18.01 -7.40
N TYR A 476 4.67 17.33 -8.11
CA TYR A 476 6.07 17.73 -8.11
C TYR A 476 6.28 19.13 -8.66
N ASN A 477 5.57 19.48 -9.74
CA ASN A 477 5.61 20.84 -10.28
C ASN A 477 5.06 21.87 -9.27
N ALA A 478 3.98 21.53 -8.55
CA ALA A 478 3.44 22.38 -7.49
C ALA A 478 4.44 22.54 -6.33
N ALA A 479 5.11 21.45 -5.90
CA ALA A 479 6.12 21.49 -4.86
C ALA A 479 7.32 22.38 -5.25
N MET A 480 7.83 22.22 -6.47
CA MET A 480 8.93 23.07 -6.99
C MET A 480 8.54 24.54 -7.05
N LYS A 481 7.32 24.84 -7.51
CA LYS A 481 6.81 26.24 -7.54
C LYS A 481 6.73 26.82 -6.13
N LYS A 482 6.21 26.07 -5.17
CA LYS A 482 6.12 26.49 -3.77
C LYS A 482 7.49 26.69 -3.11
N LYS A 483 8.49 25.91 -3.50
CA LYS A 483 9.86 26.02 -3.00
C LYS A 483 10.57 27.28 -3.50
N THR A 484 10.23 27.75 -4.67
CA THR A 484 10.94 28.88 -5.34
C THR A 484 10.21 30.21 -5.27
N GLY A 485 8.93 30.23 -4.92
CA GLY A 485 8.11 31.43 -4.66
C GLY A 485 8.18 31.83 -3.21
#